data_b4823c8c52cee8516e31ac819e78e519
#
_entry.id   b4823c8c52cee8516e31ac819e78e519
#
_cell.length_a   1.000
_cell.length_b   1.000
_cell.length_c   1.000
_cell.angle_alpha   90.00
_cell.angle_beta   90.00
_cell.angle_gamma   90.00
#
_symmetry.space_group_name_H-M   'P 1'
#
loop_
_entity.id
_entity.type
_entity.pdbx_description
1 polymer ?
#
loop_
_entity_poly.entity_id
_entity_poly.type
_entity_poly.pdbx_seq_one_letter_code
_entity_poly.pdbx_strand_id
1 'polypeptide(L)'
;MARLHLATMAGILLTCGYVAAFLFVIRRWRFFEAPGLPKRTICALFLLKVAVGTALWWIYTYHYPDRSTADIYRFFDDGNVLFSALPDHPGDYFRMLFGIGNDNAHFNEHYYAVMNNWHRKYDTGYYNDAHTMIRYSALVRLFSFGVYHVHTVFACFLSLVGLVALYKTFIGFVPEMNRALMAGLFLWPSMLFWGSAPIKEALLFLGLGLFLMGTFKLIVGPLSWKYIGLLVFGLLVQLVLKSYVLACMVPGLAALWWCRRTGGRHPILKFAATHTMAALLVLGLPIVAGGPDILMLITQKQRDMLGVVSLTDPGSYITATPLAPTLFSFLQQAPHALYMTFLSPFATGDLGGLGLLSALEHMVMVVLLPVAALRARPWARIDLPLLLYFVSFCLFLGLLIGWTTPVVGALVRYRVPLLPFYTIALLLIADPRKLPSWAILSTR
;
A
#
# COMPACT_ATOMS: atom_id res chain seq x y z
N MET A 1 -14.80 -10.47 -37.29
CA MET A 1 -14.25 -9.12 -37.09
C MET A 1 -15.28 -8.10 -36.53
N ALA A 2 -16.44 -7.87 -37.15
CA ALA A 2 -17.43 -6.88 -36.69
C ALA A 2 -17.88 -7.07 -35.22
N ARG A 3 -18.18 -8.28 -34.76
CA ARG A 3 -18.57 -8.55 -33.36
C ARG A 3 -17.44 -8.26 -32.36
N LEU A 4 -16.18 -8.49 -32.75
CA LEU A 4 -15.01 -8.19 -31.90
C LEU A 4 -14.81 -6.68 -31.77
N HIS A 5 -14.97 -5.92 -32.87
CA HIS A 5 -14.92 -4.45 -32.86
C HIS A 5 -16.05 -3.84 -32.02
N LEU A 6 -17.28 -4.36 -32.12
CA LEU A 6 -18.40 -3.91 -31.29
C LEU A 6 -18.16 -4.14 -29.81
N ALA A 7 -17.67 -5.33 -29.41
CA ALA A 7 -17.36 -5.65 -28.03
C ALA A 7 -16.25 -4.73 -27.47
N THR A 8 -15.22 -4.42 -28.26
CA THR A 8 -14.16 -3.50 -27.88
C THR A 8 -14.67 -2.06 -27.72
N MET A 9 -15.50 -1.58 -28.64
CA MET A 9 -16.12 -0.26 -28.57
C MET A 9 -17.05 -0.10 -27.37
N ALA A 10 -17.89 -1.12 -27.09
CA ALA A 10 -18.75 -1.13 -25.91
C ALA A 10 -17.92 -1.10 -24.61
N GLY A 11 -16.81 -1.81 -24.55
CA GLY A 11 -15.90 -1.80 -23.41
C GLY A 11 -15.26 -0.43 -23.16
N ILE A 12 -14.86 0.26 -24.23
CA ILE A 12 -14.31 1.63 -24.16
C ILE A 12 -15.37 2.60 -23.66
N LEU A 13 -16.58 2.56 -24.23
CA LEU A 13 -17.69 3.42 -23.82
C LEU A 13 -18.07 3.22 -22.37
N LEU A 14 -18.14 1.96 -21.91
CA LEU A 14 -18.41 1.62 -20.51
C LEU A 14 -17.33 2.18 -19.59
N THR A 15 -16.06 2.03 -19.96
CA THR A 15 -14.92 2.57 -19.19
C THR A 15 -14.99 4.09 -19.08
N CYS A 16 -15.22 4.79 -20.21
CA CYS A 16 -15.41 6.24 -20.25
C CYS A 16 -16.61 6.67 -19.40
N GLY A 17 -17.72 5.91 -19.42
CA GLY A 17 -18.88 6.15 -18.60
C GLY A 17 -18.56 6.12 -17.11
N TYR A 18 -17.79 5.12 -16.64
CA TYR A 18 -17.36 5.05 -15.23
C TYR A 18 -16.36 6.15 -14.88
N VAL A 19 -15.43 6.51 -15.78
CA VAL A 19 -14.54 7.66 -15.57
C VAL A 19 -15.37 8.94 -15.36
N ALA A 20 -16.35 9.20 -16.23
CA ALA A 20 -17.24 10.37 -16.12
C ALA A 20 -18.06 10.33 -14.81
N ALA A 21 -18.59 9.16 -14.44
CA ALA A 21 -19.36 8.97 -13.19
C ALA A 21 -18.49 9.28 -11.96
N PHE A 22 -17.26 8.77 -11.88
CA PHE A 22 -16.37 9.07 -10.75
C PHE A 22 -15.87 10.53 -10.75
N LEU A 23 -15.65 11.15 -11.90
CA LEU A 23 -15.38 12.59 -11.97
C LEU A 23 -16.55 13.41 -11.43
N PHE A 24 -17.78 13.00 -11.76
CA PHE A 24 -18.98 13.62 -11.21
C PHE A 24 -19.05 13.43 -9.67
N VAL A 25 -18.80 12.22 -9.16
CA VAL A 25 -18.74 11.95 -7.73
C VAL A 25 -17.68 12.81 -7.04
N ILE A 26 -16.47 12.92 -7.59
CA ILE A 26 -15.39 13.77 -7.02
C ILE A 26 -15.86 15.22 -6.93
N ARG A 27 -16.53 15.73 -7.95
CA ARG A 27 -17.02 17.12 -7.97
C ARG A 27 -18.14 17.37 -6.98
N ARG A 28 -19.02 16.41 -6.75
CA ARG A 28 -20.22 16.54 -5.90
C ARG A 28 -20.00 16.15 -4.46
N TRP A 29 -19.20 15.13 -4.18
CA TRP A 29 -19.04 14.62 -2.84
C TRP A 29 -18.17 15.53 -1.98
N ARG A 30 -18.70 15.95 -0.81
CA ARG A 30 -18.01 16.81 0.18
C ARG A 30 -16.74 16.18 0.75
N PHE A 31 -16.60 14.87 0.66
CA PHE A 31 -15.39 14.19 1.11
C PHE A 31 -14.15 14.73 0.38
N PHE A 32 -14.27 15.10 -0.90
CA PHE A 32 -13.16 15.63 -1.72
C PHE A 32 -12.91 17.14 -1.52
N GLU A 33 -13.56 17.77 -0.54
CA GLU A 33 -13.19 19.12 -0.09
C GLU A 33 -12.01 19.01 0.87
N ALA A 34 -10.84 19.48 0.44
CA ALA A 34 -9.60 19.41 1.20
C ALA A 34 -8.87 20.77 1.17
N PRO A 35 -8.36 21.26 2.30
CA PRO A 35 -7.65 22.53 2.38
C PRO A 35 -6.45 22.55 1.43
N GLY A 36 -6.35 23.56 0.58
CA GLY A 36 -5.22 23.70 -0.36
C GLY A 36 -5.16 22.69 -1.51
N LEU A 37 -6.18 21.83 -1.67
CA LEU A 37 -6.27 20.85 -2.76
C LEU A 37 -7.65 20.96 -3.44
N PRO A 38 -7.79 21.78 -4.50
CA PRO A 38 -9.07 22.00 -5.16
C PRO A 38 -9.56 20.74 -5.88
N LYS A 39 -10.88 20.55 -5.95
CA LYS A 39 -11.51 19.37 -6.61
C LYS A 39 -11.06 19.18 -8.05
N ARG A 40 -10.76 20.27 -8.79
CA ARG A 40 -10.21 20.20 -10.15
C ARG A 40 -8.86 19.46 -10.20
N THR A 41 -7.99 19.72 -9.22
CA THR A 41 -6.71 19.01 -9.09
C THR A 41 -6.93 17.54 -8.73
N ILE A 42 -7.88 17.22 -7.85
CA ILE A 42 -8.24 15.84 -7.51
C ILE A 42 -8.78 15.11 -8.76
N CYS A 43 -9.59 15.77 -9.59
CA CYS A 43 -10.03 15.21 -10.87
C CYS A 43 -8.85 14.94 -11.82
N ALA A 44 -7.88 15.85 -11.89
CA ALA A 44 -6.68 15.66 -12.72
C ALA A 44 -5.82 14.49 -12.20
N LEU A 45 -5.65 14.37 -10.88
CA LEU A 45 -4.95 13.24 -10.24
C LEU A 45 -5.68 11.91 -10.49
N PHE A 46 -7.01 11.90 -10.47
CA PHE A 46 -7.80 10.72 -10.84
C PHE A 46 -7.54 10.29 -12.29
N LEU A 47 -7.62 11.23 -13.23
CA LEU A 47 -7.34 10.96 -14.64
C LEU A 47 -5.90 10.49 -14.88
N LEU A 48 -4.94 11.10 -14.17
CA LEU A 48 -3.54 10.65 -14.20
C LEU A 48 -3.41 9.20 -13.71
N LYS A 49 -4.09 8.83 -12.62
CA LYS A 49 -4.11 7.44 -12.12
C LYS A 49 -4.70 6.49 -13.16
N VAL A 50 -5.82 6.84 -13.79
CA VAL A 50 -6.44 6.01 -14.83
C VAL A 50 -5.49 5.85 -16.03
N ALA A 51 -4.82 6.92 -16.47
CA ALA A 51 -3.85 6.86 -17.55
C ALA A 51 -2.66 5.96 -17.20
N VAL A 52 -2.10 6.10 -15.98
CA VAL A 52 -0.98 5.25 -15.52
C VAL A 52 -1.42 3.80 -15.32
N GLY A 53 -2.64 3.54 -14.81
CA GLY A 53 -3.17 2.18 -14.70
C GLY A 53 -3.39 1.52 -16.07
N THR A 54 -3.77 2.30 -17.08
CA THR A 54 -3.85 1.83 -18.47
C THR A 54 -2.47 1.56 -19.05
N ALA A 55 -1.48 2.43 -18.77
CA ALA A 55 -0.09 2.20 -19.17
C ALA A 55 0.50 0.93 -18.51
N LEU A 56 0.20 0.69 -17.23
CA LEU A 56 0.59 -0.53 -16.54
C LEU A 56 -0.02 -1.77 -17.20
N TRP A 57 -1.32 -1.72 -17.52
CA TRP A 57 -1.97 -2.78 -18.29
C TRP A 57 -1.28 -3.02 -19.63
N TRP A 58 -0.92 -1.96 -20.36
CA TRP A 58 -0.21 -2.06 -21.64
C TRP A 58 1.15 -2.73 -21.48
N ILE A 59 1.94 -2.36 -20.46
CA ILE A 59 3.25 -2.97 -20.17
C ILE A 59 3.10 -4.48 -19.90
N TYR A 60 2.16 -4.87 -19.06
CA TYR A 60 1.95 -6.30 -18.74
C TYR A 60 1.29 -7.10 -19.87
N THR A 61 0.71 -6.44 -20.85
CA THR A 61 0.13 -7.11 -22.03
C THR A 61 1.19 -7.36 -23.11
N TYR A 62 2.09 -6.38 -23.32
CA TYR A 62 2.99 -6.40 -24.48
C TYR A 62 4.46 -6.58 -24.13
N HIS A 63 4.89 -6.20 -22.94
CA HIS A 63 6.28 -6.32 -22.52
C HIS A 63 6.52 -7.56 -21.62
N TYR A 64 5.52 -7.97 -20.82
CA TYR A 64 5.54 -9.18 -20.01
C TYR A 64 4.41 -10.11 -20.46
N PRO A 65 4.61 -10.91 -21.53
CA PRO A 65 3.51 -11.62 -22.19
C PRO A 65 2.94 -12.79 -21.38
N ASP A 66 3.62 -13.27 -20.35
CA ASP A 66 3.11 -14.33 -19.49
C ASP A 66 2.04 -13.80 -18.52
N ARG A 67 0.79 -13.91 -18.97
CA ARG A 67 -0.40 -13.51 -18.23
C ARG A 67 -0.53 -14.26 -16.90
N SER A 68 -0.09 -15.51 -16.84
CA SER A 68 -0.25 -16.36 -15.66
C SER A 68 0.61 -15.94 -14.48
N THR A 69 1.66 -15.14 -14.71
CA THR A 69 2.55 -14.62 -13.66
C THR A 69 2.19 -13.21 -13.20
N ALA A 70 1.37 -12.50 -13.98
CA ALA A 70 1.03 -11.10 -13.72
C ALA A 70 -0.15 -10.95 -12.74
N ASP A 71 0.10 -10.43 -11.56
CA ASP A 71 -0.94 -10.21 -10.53
C ASP A 71 -2.14 -9.42 -11.03
N ILE A 72 -1.93 -8.46 -11.96
CA ILE A 72 -3.00 -7.63 -12.52
C ILE A 72 -4.04 -8.46 -13.28
N TYR A 73 -3.64 -9.59 -13.85
CA TYR A 73 -4.51 -10.52 -14.56
C TYR A 73 -5.00 -11.66 -13.68
N ARG A 74 -4.13 -12.21 -12.84
CA ARG A 74 -4.45 -13.37 -12.00
C ARG A 74 -5.66 -13.10 -11.09
N PHE A 75 -5.71 -11.93 -10.44
CA PHE A 75 -6.88 -11.57 -9.61
C PHE A 75 -8.13 -11.30 -10.42
N PHE A 76 -7.99 -10.76 -11.63
CA PHE A 76 -9.10 -10.52 -12.54
C PHE A 76 -9.66 -11.84 -13.08
N ASP A 77 -8.79 -12.74 -13.52
CA ASP A 77 -9.16 -14.02 -14.09
C ASP A 77 -9.81 -14.93 -13.03
N ASP A 78 -9.22 -15.04 -11.85
CA ASP A 78 -9.77 -15.79 -10.72
C ASP A 78 -11.10 -15.19 -10.24
N GLY A 79 -11.25 -13.86 -10.27
CA GLY A 79 -12.52 -13.18 -10.01
C GLY A 79 -13.61 -13.49 -11.04
N ASN A 80 -13.23 -13.70 -12.30
CA ASN A 80 -14.17 -14.16 -13.34
C ASN A 80 -14.62 -15.61 -13.08
N VAL A 81 -13.72 -16.49 -12.62
CA VAL A 81 -14.09 -17.87 -12.22
C VAL A 81 -15.10 -17.82 -11.06
N LEU A 82 -14.83 -17.01 -10.02
CA LEU A 82 -15.78 -16.87 -8.92
C LEU A 82 -17.14 -16.33 -9.38
N PHE A 83 -17.13 -15.33 -10.27
CA PHE A 83 -18.34 -14.73 -10.83
C PHE A 83 -19.14 -15.70 -11.72
N SER A 84 -18.48 -16.67 -12.37
CA SER A 84 -19.15 -17.63 -13.25
C SER A 84 -20.19 -18.50 -12.53
N ALA A 85 -20.12 -18.59 -11.19
CA ALA A 85 -21.14 -19.27 -10.39
C ALA A 85 -22.47 -18.49 -10.33
N LEU A 86 -22.47 -17.16 -10.55
CA LEU A 86 -23.64 -16.33 -10.27
C LEU A 86 -24.89 -16.67 -11.11
N PRO A 87 -24.81 -16.96 -12.42
CA PRO A 87 -26.01 -17.26 -13.23
C PRO A 87 -26.69 -18.55 -12.81
N ASP A 88 -25.92 -19.63 -12.60
CA ASP A 88 -26.47 -20.98 -12.40
C ASP A 88 -26.54 -21.36 -10.91
N HIS A 89 -25.59 -20.89 -10.11
CA HIS A 89 -25.46 -21.22 -8.69
C HIS A 89 -25.22 -19.96 -7.83
N PRO A 90 -26.18 -19.01 -7.73
CA PRO A 90 -25.98 -17.74 -7.01
C PRO A 90 -25.62 -17.95 -5.53
N GLY A 91 -26.11 -19.04 -4.90
CA GLY A 91 -25.73 -19.41 -3.54
C GLY A 91 -24.21 -19.63 -3.39
N ASP A 92 -23.58 -20.30 -4.35
CA ASP A 92 -22.14 -20.53 -4.35
C ASP A 92 -21.37 -19.24 -4.56
N TYR A 93 -21.83 -18.38 -5.48
CA TYR A 93 -21.22 -17.06 -5.68
C TYR A 93 -21.17 -16.25 -4.36
N PHE A 94 -22.31 -16.14 -3.65
CA PHE A 94 -22.34 -15.36 -2.41
C PHE A 94 -21.53 -16.03 -1.28
N ARG A 95 -21.55 -17.37 -1.18
CA ARG A 95 -20.73 -18.11 -0.22
C ARG A 95 -19.24 -17.86 -0.46
N MET A 96 -18.76 -17.94 -1.70
CA MET A 96 -17.39 -17.64 -2.06
C MET A 96 -17.03 -16.16 -1.84
N LEU A 97 -17.94 -15.24 -2.21
CA LEU A 97 -17.73 -13.80 -2.06
C LEU A 97 -17.55 -13.39 -0.60
N PHE A 98 -18.37 -13.92 0.31
CA PHE A 98 -18.32 -13.59 1.73
C PHE A 98 -17.44 -14.54 2.55
N GLY A 99 -16.99 -15.63 1.97
CA GLY A 99 -16.14 -16.61 2.65
C GLY A 99 -16.91 -17.45 3.68
N ILE A 100 -18.18 -17.75 3.45
CA ILE A 100 -19.05 -18.46 4.38
C ILE A 100 -19.29 -19.89 3.88
N GLY A 101 -18.75 -20.88 4.59
CA GLY A 101 -18.94 -22.31 4.28
C GLY A 101 -18.51 -22.70 2.86
N ASN A 102 -17.47 -22.04 2.33
CA ASN A 102 -16.96 -22.20 0.99
C ASN A 102 -15.63 -23.00 0.92
N ASP A 103 -15.25 -23.67 2.00
CA ASP A 103 -13.99 -24.41 2.11
C ASP A 103 -14.30 -25.92 2.18
N ASN A 104 -14.71 -26.50 1.06
CA ASN A 104 -15.00 -27.93 0.93
C ASN A 104 -14.74 -28.44 -0.50
N ALA A 105 -14.84 -29.77 -0.70
CA ALA A 105 -14.56 -30.43 -1.98
C ALA A 105 -15.38 -29.86 -3.14
N HIS A 106 -16.67 -29.54 -2.94
CA HIS A 106 -17.54 -28.99 -3.96
C HIS A 106 -16.94 -27.70 -4.58
N PHE A 107 -16.54 -26.72 -3.74
CA PHE A 107 -15.98 -25.46 -4.25
C PHE A 107 -14.61 -25.67 -4.89
N ASN A 108 -13.81 -26.58 -4.34
CA ASN A 108 -12.50 -26.88 -4.91
C ASN A 108 -12.62 -27.47 -6.31
N GLU A 109 -13.47 -28.47 -6.50
CA GLU A 109 -13.65 -29.18 -7.76
C GLU A 109 -14.27 -28.31 -8.84
N HIS A 110 -15.26 -27.47 -8.49
CA HIS A 110 -15.99 -26.67 -9.47
C HIS A 110 -15.36 -25.32 -9.77
N TYR A 111 -14.63 -24.73 -8.82
CA TYR A 111 -14.13 -23.35 -8.98
C TYR A 111 -12.64 -23.19 -8.67
N TYR A 112 -12.15 -23.66 -7.50
CA TYR A 112 -10.82 -23.26 -7.03
C TYR A 112 -9.67 -23.96 -7.73
N ALA A 113 -9.86 -25.18 -8.19
CA ALA A 113 -8.81 -25.96 -8.88
C ALA A 113 -8.33 -25.29 -10.18
N VAL A 114 -9.16 -24.46 -10.82
CA VAL A 114 -8.81 -23.73 -12.06
C VAL A 114 -8.31 -22.31 -11.80
N MET A 115 -8.34 -21.85 -10.54
CA MET A 115 -7.85 -20.51 -10.17
C MET A 115 -6.32 -20.47 -10.01
N ASN A 116 -5.70 -19.33 -10.33
CA ASN A 116 -4.26 -19.16 -10.27
C ASN A 116 -3.75 -18.88 -8.85
N ASN A 117 -4.55 -18.15 -8.02
CA ASN A 117 -4.11 -17.59 -6.72
C ASN A 117 -4.96 -18.04 -5.54
N TRP A 118 -5.94 -18.92 -5.72
CA TRP A 118 -6.75 -19.41 -4.60
C TRP A 118 -5.91 -20.28 -3.68
N HIS A 119 -5.18 -21.24 -4.22
CA HIS A 119 -4.24 -22.05 -3.47
C HIS A 119 -2.83 -21.43 -3.51
N ARG A 120 -2.15 -21.39 -2.36
CA ARG A 120 -0.73 -21.02 -2.32
C ARG A 120 0.13 -22.25 -2.60
N LYS A 121 1.25 -22.05 -3.29
CA LYS A 121 2.26 -23.12 -3.47
C LYS A 121 2.84 -23.59 -2.14
N TYR A 122 2.89 -22.70 -1.15
CA TYR A 122 3.38 -22.99 0.20
C TYR A 122 2.29 -22.58 1.17
N ASP A 123 1.66 -23.58 1.83
CA ASP A 123 0.67 -23.33 2.86
C ASP A 123 1.38 -22.93 4.16
N THR A 124 1.09 -21.74 4.64
CA THR A 124 1.64 -21.19 5.87
C THR A 124 0.60 -21.18 7.00
N GLY A 125 -0.60 -21.72 6.79
CA GLY A 125 -1.72 -21.66 7.73
C GLY A 125 -2.31 -20.24 7.93
N TYR A 126 -1.80 -19.22 7.22
CA TYR A 126 -2.30 -17.85 7.33
C TYR A 126 -3.26 -17.51 6.20
N TYR A 127 -4.15 -16.55 6.49
CA TYR A 127 -5.10 -16.04 5.50
C TYR A 127 -4.39 -15.65 4.19
N ASN A 128 -4.90 -16.20 3.09
CA ASN A 128 -4.41 -15.86 1.77
C ASN A 128 -5.00 -14.51 1.33
N ASP A 129 -4.19 -13.48 1.36
CA ASP A 129 -4.57 -12.11 0.96
C ASP A 129 -4.97 -11.98 -0.52
N ALA A 130 -4.64 -12.97 -1.38
CA ALA A 130 -5.15 -13.06 -2.74
C ALA A 130 -6.67 -13.24 -2.77
N HIS A 131 -7.26 -13.98 -1.82
CA HIS A 131 -8.71 -14.16 -1.73
C HIS A 131 -9.47 -12.82 -1.65
N THR A 132 -8.92 -11.83 -0.93
CA THR A 132 -9.49 -10.48 -0.86
C THR A 132 -9.55 -9.82 -2.24
N MET A 133 -8.50 -9.95 -3.04
CA MET A 133 -8.44 -9.36 -4.38
C MET A 133 -9.33 -10.11 -5.39
N ILE A 134 -9.41 -11.43 -5.28
CA ILE A 134 -10.30 -12.26 -6.09
C ILE A 134 -11.76 -11.88 -5.81
N ARG A 135 -12.16 -11.77 -4.54
CA ARG A 135 -13.49 -11.33 -4.11
C ARG A 135 -13.80 -9.90 -4.56
N TYR A 136 -12.83 -8.98 -4.43
CA TYR A 136 -12.95 -7.63 -4.97
C TYR A 136 -13.19 -7.64 -6.49
N SER A 137 -12.41 -8.42 -7.24
CA SER A 137 -12.59 -8.57 -8.68
C SER A 137 -13.96 -9.15 -9.03
N ALA A 138 -14.42 -10.18 -8.33
CA ALA A 138 -15.74 -10.77 -8.53
C ALA A 138 -16.88 -9.78 -8.23
N LEU A 139 -16.73 -8.92 -7.21
CA LEU A 139 -17.69 -7.86 -6.91
C LEU A 139 -17.73 -6.80 -8.02
N VAL A 140 -16.56 -6.32 -8.47
CA VAL A 140 -16.49 -5.33 -9.56
C VAL A 140 -17.00 -5.92 -10.89
N ARG A 141 -16.91 -7.23 -11.07
CA ARG A 141 -17.41 -7.93 -12.25
C ARG A 141 -18.92 -7.72 -12.47
N LEU A 142 -19.71 -7.52 -11.41
CA LEU A 142 -21.13 -7.14 -11.48
C LEU A 142 -21.36 -5.86 -12.29
N PHE A 143 -20.42 -4.94 -12.29
CA PHE A 143 -20.50 -3.63 -12.92
C PHE A 143 -19.67 -3.53 -14.21
N SER A 144 -18.63 -4.35 -14.33
CA SER A 144 -17.67 -4.28 -15.43
C SER A 144 -18.07 -5.09 -16.66
N PHE A 145 -19.01 -6.04 -16.54
CA PHE A 145 -19.36 -6.97 -17.58
C PHE A 145 -18.15 -7.69 -18.22
N GLY A 146 -17.02 -7.81 -17.47
CA GLY A 146 -15.76 -8.41 -17.91
C GLY A 146 -14.80 -7.48 -18.61
N VAL A 147 -15.06 -6.18 -18.62
CA VAL A 147 -14.14 -5.18 -19.14
C VAL A 147 -13.07 -4.87 -18.09
N TYR A 148 -11.82 -5.27 -18.37
CA TYR A 148 -10.68 -5.10 -17.45
C TYR A 148 -10.47 -3.63 -17.03
N HIS A 149 -10.54 -2.68 -17.97
CA HIS A 149 -10.30 -1.27 -17.68
C HIS A 149 -11.31 -0.66 -16.69
N VAL A 150 -12.50 -1.22 -16.57
CA VAL A 150 -13.46 -0.82 -15.52
C VAL A 150 -12.89 -1.17 -14.14
N HIS A 151 -12.26 -2.35 -13.96
CA HIS A 151 -11.59 -2.70 -12.69
C HIS A 151 -10.46 -1.73 -12.37
N THR A 152 -9.69 -1.29 -13.37
CA THR A 152 -8.66 -0.26 -13.21
C THR A 152 -9.26 1.06 -12.72
N VAL A 153 -10.37 1.51 -13.32
CA VAL A 153 -11.05 2.77 -12.93
C VAL A 153 -11.57 2.71 -11.49
N PHE A 154 -12.18 1.58 -11.08
CA PHE A 154 -12.61 1.37 -9.69
C PHE A 154 -11.42 1.37 -8.71
N ALA A 155 -10.35 0.65 -9.03
CA ALA A 155 -9.13 0.61 -8.21
C ALA A 155 -8.50 2.00 -8.05
N CYS A 156 -8.41 2.77 -9.14
CA CYS A 156 -7.94 4.16 -9.12
C CYS A 156 -8.78 5.06 -8.22
N PHE A 157 -10.11 4.93 -8.27
CA PHE A 157 -11.00 5.72 -7.44
C PHE A 157 -10.86 5.37 -5.95
N LEU A 158 -10.84 4.09 -5.59
CA LEU A 158 -10.65 3.64 -4.20
C LEU A 158 -9.29 4.07 -3.64
N SER A 159 -8.23 3.90 -4.40
CA SER A 159 -6.89 4.38 -4.05
C SER A 159 -6.87 5.90 -3.85
N LEU A 160 -7.54 6.66 -4.73
CA LEU A 160 -7.66 8.11 -4.61
C LEU A 160 -8.38 8.52 -3.33
N VAL A 161 -9.46 7.86 -2.96
CA VAL A 161 -10.18 8.09 -1.68
C VAL A 161 -9.23 7.94 -0.50
N GLY A 162 -8.43 6.88 -0.48
CA GLY A 162 -7.44 6.66 0.58
C GLY A 162 -6.36 7.75 0.63
N LEU A 163 -5.81 8.13 -0.51
CA LEU A 163 -4.78 9.18 -0.58
C LEU A 163 -5.33 10.56 -0.20
N VAL A 164 -6.58 10.89 -0.57
CA VAL A 164 -7.25 12.12 -0.13
C VAL A 164 -7.51 12.08 1.38
N ALA A 165 -7.86 10.93 1.95
CA ALA A 165 -8.00 10.76 3.40
C ALA A 165 -6.67 11.03 4.12
N LEU A 166 -5.53 10.49 3.61
CA LEU A 166 -4.19 10.78 4.12
C LEU A 166 -3.88 12.28 4.04
N TYR A 167 -4.09 12.89 2.90
CA TYR A 167 -3.88 14.32 2.72
C TYR A 167 -4.67 15.15 3.75
N LYS A 168 -5.96 14.88 3.90
CA LYS A 168 -6.84 15.58 4.88
C LYS A 168 -6.42 15.35 6.33
N THR A 169 -5.83 14.20 6.62
CA THR A 169 -5.33 13.87 7.95
C THR A 169 -4.11 14.70 8.30
N PHE A 170 -3.18 14.84 7.36
CA PHE A 170 -1.85 15.39 7.65
C PHE A 170 -1.64 16.84 7.23
N ILE A 171 -2.49 17.41 6.39
CA ILE A 171 -2.36 18.81 5.96
C ILE A 171 -2.40 19.80 7.15
N GLY A 172 -3.13 19.49 8.23
CA GLY A 172 -3.19 20.31 9.43
C GLY A 172 -1.85 20.42 10.19
N PHE A 173 -0.92 19.49 9.98
CA PHE A 173 0.41 19.51 10.59
C PHE A 173 1.46 20.27 9.74
N VAL A 174 1.18 20.44 8.44
CA VAL A 174 2.07 21.11 7.47
C VAL A 174 1.29 22.05 6.55
N PRO A 175 0.45 22.96 7.08
CA PRO A 175 -0.54 23.72 6.29
C PRO A 175 0.08 24.60 5.21
N GLU A 176 1.30 25.08 5.43
CA GLU A 176 2.03 25.93 4.49
C GLU A 176 2.64 25.14 3.31
N MET A 177 2.72 23.81 3.40
CA MET A 177 3.39 22.93 2.43
C MET A 177 2.40 22.02 1.69
N ASN A 178 1.21 22.53 1.38
CA ASN A 178 0.14 21.76 0.75
C ASN A 178 0.53 21.14 -0.60
N ARG A 179 1.31 21.87 -1.42
CA ARG A 179 1.76 21.37 -2.73
C ARG A 179 2.82 20.27 -2.57
N ALA A 180 3.75 20.44 -1.63
CA ALA A 180 4.75 19.42 -1.33
C ALA A 180 4.09 18.16 -0.76
N LEU A 181 3.11 18.31 0.14
CA LEU A 181 2.32 17.20 0.66
C LEU A 181 1.52 16.51 -0.46
N MET A 182 0.89 17.28 -1.35
CA MET A 182 0.18 16.73 -2.51
C MET A 182 1.16 15.94 -3.40
N ALA A 183 2.30 16.51 -3.76
CA ALA A 183 3.29 15.83 -4.58
C ALA A 183 3.76 14.52 -3.94
N GLY A 184 4.08 14.55 -2.66
CA GLY A 184 4.57 13.39 -1.93
C GLY A 184 3.52 12.33 -1.58
N LEU A 185 2.22 12.61 -1.70
CA LEU A 185 1.16 11.61 -1.52
C LEU A 185 0.61 11.07 -2.83
N PHE A 186 0.73 11.82 -3.93
CA PHE A 186 0.06 11.43 -5.18
C PHE A 186 1.02 11.21 -6.36
N LEU A 187 2.25 11.74 -6.33
CA LEU A 187 3.11 11.79 -7.50
C LEU A 187 4.41 10.96 -7.41
N TRP A 188 4.66 10.24 -6.30
CA TRP A 188 5.73 9.24 -6.31
C TRP A 188 5.48 8.22 -7.42
N PRO A 189 6.42 8.01 -8.35
CA PRO A 189 6.21 7.12 -9.49
C PRO A 189 5.73 5.74 -9.12
N SER A 190 6.34 5.11 -8.11
CA SER A 190 5.93 3.77 -7.65
C SER A 190 4.55 3.75 -7.00
N MET A 191 4.18 4.77 -6.21
CA MET A 191 2.84 4.88 -5.63
C MET A 191 1.78 5.09 -6.71
N LEU A 192 2.09 5.93 -7.70
CA LEU A 192 1.20 6.20 -8.81
C LEU A 192 1.04 4.95 -9.68
N PHE A 193 2.13 4.25 -9.98
CA PHE A 193 2.14 3.03 -10.80
C PHE A 193 1.39 1.88 -10.14
N TRP A 194 1.83 1.45 -8.96
CA TRP A 194 1.23 0.30 -8.26
C TRP A 194 -0.13 0.63 -7.63
N GLY A 195 -0.37 1.86 -7.24
CA GLY A 195 -1.66 2.31 -6.70
C GLY A 195 -2.73 2.59 -7.75
N SER A 196 -2.48 2.34 -9.05
CA SER A 196 -3.42 2.63 -10.15
C SER A 196 -3.91 1.38 -10.89
N ALA A 197 -3.59 0.20 -10.41
CA ALA A 197 -4.04 -1.07 -10.99
C ALA A 197 -4.99 -1.83 -10.04
N PRO A 198 -5.78 -2.80 -10.54
CA PRO A 198 -6.63 -3.65 -9.70
C PRO A 198 -5.82 -4.71 -8.94
N ILE A 199 -4.89 -4.23 -8.10
CA ILE A 199 -4.01 -5.02 -7.23
C ILE A 199 -4.09 -4.54 -5.79
N LYS A 200 -3.43 -5.26 -4.89
CA LYS A 200 -3.51 -5.04 -3.42
C LYS A 200 -3.19 -3.61 -3.00
N GLU A 201 -2.25 -2.95 -3.66
CA GLU A 201 -1.77 -1.60 -3.34
C GLU A 201 -2.88 -0.54 -3.46
N ALA A 202 -3.78 -0.67 -4.42
CA ALA A 202 -4.89 0.28 -4.58
C ALA A 202 -5.86 0.24 -3.38
N LEU A 203 -6.23 -0.96 -2.93
CA LEU A 203 -7.10 -1.14 -1.78
C LEU A 203 -6.36 -0.89 -0.46
N LEU A 204 -5.05 -1.17 -0.42
CA LEU A 204 -4.20 -0.85 0.73
C LEU A 204 -4.20 0.66 1.01
N PHE A 205 -4.09 1.50 -0.01
CA PHE A 205 -4.20 2.95 0.16
C PHE A 205 -5.56 3.36 0.71
N LEU A 206 -6.66 2.74 0.24
CA LEU A 206 -7.99 2.98 0.81
C LEU A 206 -8.00 2.66 2.31
N GLY A 207 -7.58 1.44 2.68
CA GLY A 207 -7.54 1.01 4.08
C GLY A 207 -6.65 1.89 4.94
N LEU A 208 -5.43 2.18 4.48
CA LEU A 208 -4.45 3.01 5.17
C LEU A 208 -4.96 4.44 5.42
N GLY A 209 -5.53 5.06 4.38
CA GLY A 209 -6.05 6.42 4.47
C GLY A 209 -7.21 6.54 5.42
N LEU A 210 -8.19 5.64 5.34
CA LEU A 210 -9.38 5.67 6.21
C LEU A 210 -9.04 5.28 7.64
N PHE A 211 -8.17 4.29 7.85
CA PHE A 211 -7.67 3.91 9.17
C PHE A 211 -7.00 5.08 9.88
N LEU A 212 -6.03 5.73 9.23
CA LEU A 212 -5.31 6.85 9.82
C LEU A 212 -6.22 8.07 10.02
N MET A 213 -7.12 8.35 9.08
CA MET A 213 -8.09 9.44 9.24
C MET A 213 -8.98 9.20 10.47
N GLY A 214 -9.50 7.99 10.64
CA GLY A 214 -10.28 7.61 11.82
C GLY A 214 -9.47 7.74 13.10
N THR A 215 -8.28 7.14 13.14
CA THR A 215 -7.38 7.13 14.29
C THR A 215 -6.98 8.54 14.73
N PHE A 216 -6.48 9.38 13.81
CA PHE A 216 -6.03 10.72 14.15
C PHE A 216 -7.18 11.63 14.61
N LYS A 217 -8.36 11.51 14.00
CA LYS A 217 -9.55 12.25 14.43
C LYS A 217 -10.01 11.85 15.85
N LEU A 218 -9.86 10.58 16.23
CA LEU A 218 -10.18 10.11 17.58
C LEU A 218 -9.09 10.44 18.61
N ILE A 219 -7.82 10.54 18.19
CA ILE A 219 -6.72 10.96 19.08
C ILE A 219 -6.86 12.44 19.47
N VAL A 220 -7.24 13.31 18.52
CA VAL A 220 -7.23 14.76 18.69
C VAL A 220 -8.61 15.32 19.05
N GLY A 221 -9.70 14.68 18.59
CA GLY A 221 -11.06 15.16 18.71
C GLY A 221 -11.94 14.34 19.65
N PRO A 222 -13.23 14.70 19.75
CA PRO A 222 -14.21 13.95 20.52
C PRO A 222 -14.50 12.59 19.86
N LEU A 223 -14.99 11.65 20.68
CA LEU A 223 -15.45 10.36 20.22
C LEU A 223 -16.59 10.53 19.22
N SER A 224 -16.46 9.91 18.04
CA SER A 224 -17.45 10.00 16.95
C SER A 224 -17.59 8.67 16.25
N TRP A 225 -18.82 8.16 16.15
CA TRP A 225 -19.14 6.90 15.47
C TRP A 225 -18.67 6.86 13.99
N LYS A 226 -18.72 8.02 13.33
CA LYS A 226 -18.19 8.15 11.97
C LYS A 226 -16.71 7.80 11.91
N TYR A 227 -15.89 8.33 12.82
CA TYR A 227 -14.45 8.08 12.82
C TYR A 227 -14.09 6.68 13.34
N ILE A 228 -14.92 6.13 14.25
CA ILE A 228 -14.82 4.72 14.63
C ILE A 228 -15.10 3.83 13.42
N GLY A 229 -16.14 4.11 12.66
CA GLY A 229 -16.45 3.36 11.43
C GLY A 229 -15.33 3.40 10.39
N LEU A 230 -14.70 4.58 10.17
CA LEU A 230 -13.55 4.71 9.28
C LEU A 230 -12.34 3.93 9.78
N LEU A 231 -12.05 4.01 11.08
CA LEU A 231 -10.97 3.26 11.72
C LEU A 231 -11.18 1.75 11.55
N VAL A 232 -12.36 1.25 11.94
CA VAL A 232 -12.67 -0.19 11.88
C VAL A 232 -12.65 -0.69 10.44
N PHE A 233 -13.27 0.01 9.51
CA PHE A 233 -13.25 -0.37 8.09
C PHE A 233 -11.81 -0.40 7.54
N GLY A 234 -11.03 0.67 7.77
CA GLY A 234 -9.65 0.73 7.33
C GLY A 234 -8.76 -0.34 7.98
N LEU A 235 -8.98 -0.65 9.26
CA LEU A 235 -8.33 -1.73 10.00
C LEU A 235 -8.62 -3.09 9.34
N LEU A 236 -9.88 -3.40 9.09
CA LEU A 236 -10.28 -4.66 8.45
C LEU A 236 -9.67 -4.82 7.07
N VAL A 237 -9.70 -3.76 6.25
CA VAL A 237 -9.07 -3.78 4.92
C VAL A 237 -7.58 -4.08 5.01
N GLN A 238 -6.86 -3.49 5.96
CA GLN A 238 -5.42 -3.74 6.12
C GLN A 238 -5.13 -5.14 6.65
N LEU A 239 -5.95 -5.65 7.59
CA LEU A 239 -5.78 -7.01 8.14
C LEU A 239 -5.88 -8.07 7.04
N VAL A 240 -6.82 -7.92 6.09
CA VAL A 240 -7.03 -8.91 5.02
C VAL A 240 -6.15 -8.69 3.80
N LEU A 241 -5.40 -7.59 3.71
CA LEU A 241 -4.51 -7.31 2.58
C LEU A 241 -3.03 -7.41 2.96
N LYS A 242 -2.59 -6.61 3.94
CA LYS A 242 -1.18 -6.51 4.35
C LYS A 242 -1.09 -6.25 5.86
N SER A 243 -1.44 -7.25 6.66
CA SER A 243 -1.43 -7.17 8.14
C SER A 243 -0.08 -6.73 8.73
N TYR A 244 1.03 -7.05 8.06
CA TYR A 244 2.36 -6.62 8.50
C TYR A 244 2.57 -5.10 8.45
N VAL A 245 1.92 -4.39 7.51
CA VAL A 245 1.95 -2.91 7.48
C VAL A 245 1.29 -2.33 8.72
N LEU A 246 0.14 -2.91 9.10
CA LEU A 246 -0.56 -2.54 10.33
C LEU A 246 0.28 -2.87 11.58
N ALA A 247 0.89 -4.06 11.64
CA ALA A 247 1.74 -4.48 12.75
C ALA A 247 2.90 -3.49 12.98
N CYS A 248 3.54 -2.98 11.92
CA CYS A 248 4.58 -1.97 12.02
C CYS A 248 4.07 -0.59 12.49
N MET A 249 2.76 -0.28 12.29
CA MET A 249 2.17 0.99 12.72
C MET A 249 1.72 1.03 14.17
N VAL A 250 1.17 -0.06 14.68
CA VAL A 250 0.46 -0.10 15.97
C VAL A 250 1.32 0.38 17.16
N PRO A 251 2.58 -0.07 17.33
CA PRO A 251 3.40 0.39 18.45
C PRO A 251 3.65 1.90 18.44
N GLY A 252 3.92 2.46 17.25
CA GLY A 252 4.10 3.90 17.08
C GLY A 252 2.83 4.70 17.33
N LEU A 253 1.64 4.20 16.91
CA LEU A 253 0.35 4.83 17.21
C LEU A 253 0.04 4.81 18.71
N ALA A 254 0.33 3.72 19.41
CA ALA A 254 0.18 3.62 20.85
C ALA A 254 1.07 4.64 21.58
N ALA A 255 2.34 4.76 21.16
CA ALA A 255 3.28 5.76 21.68
C ALA A 255 2.80 7.19 21.42
N LEU A 256 2.34 7.48 20.20
CA LEU A 256 1.80 8.78 19.83
C LEU A 256 0.56 9.14 20.67
N TRP A 257 -0.38 8.21 20.80
CA TRP A 257 -1.55 8.39 21.64
C TRP A 257 -1.16 8.68 23.10
N TRP A 258 -0.22 7.91 23.68
CA TRP A 258 0.29 8.13 25.02
C TRP A 258 0.93 9.53 25.15
N CYS A 259 1.76 9.95 24.19
CA CYS A 259 2.34 11.29 24.17
C CYS A 259 1.28 12.38 24.15
N ARG A 260 0.24 12.26 23.31
CA ARG A 260 -0.85 13.24 23.22
C ARG A 260 -1.65 13.35 24.52
N ARG A 261 -1.87 12.23 25.23
CA ARG A 261 -2.59 12.20 26.51
C ARG A 261 -1.79 12.77 27.69
N THR A 262 -0.48 12.86 27.58
CA THR A 262 0.43 13.28 28.66
C THR A 262 1.18 14.58 28.35
N GLY A 263 0.64 15.41 27.47
CA GLY A 263 1.21 16.73 27.13
C GLY A 263 2.56 16.66 26.43
N GLY A 264 2.87 15.57 25.69
CA GLY A 264 4.10 15.45 24.92
C GLY A 264 5.39 15.19 25.73
N ARG A 265 5.29 14.95 27.04
CA ARG A 265 6.48 14.73 27.90
C ARG A 265 7.16 13.39 27.57
N HIS A 266 8.52 13.40 27.54
CA HIS A 266 9.37 12.23 27.33
C HIS A 266 8.99 11.35 26.13
N PRO A 267 8.86 11.90 24.92
CA PRO A 267 8.37 11.14 23.76
C PRO A 267 9.30 9.98 23.41
N ILE A 268 10.61 10.17 23.42
CA ILE A 268 11.60 9.13 23.09
C ILE A 268 11.44 7.92 24.02
N LEU A 269 11.31 8.15 25.34
CA LEU A 269 11.14 7.06 26.30
C LEU A 269 9.84 6.28 26.07
N LYS A 270 8.74 6.98 25.75
CA LYS A 270 7.45 6.33 25.45
C LYS A 270 7.48 5.50 24.18
N PHE A 271 8.13 6.03 23.13
CA PHE A 271 8.33 5.26 21.91
C PHE A 271 9.23 4.04 22.16
N ALA A 272 10.33 4.19 22.88
CA ALA A 272 11.17 3.06 23.28
C ALA A 272 10.36 2.03 24.07
N ALA A 273 9.63 2.45 25.09
CA ALA A 273 8.83 1.56 25.93
C ALA A 273 7.75 0.79 25.14
N THR A 274 6.99 1.47 24.28
CA THR A 274 5.93 0.82 23.48
C THR A 274 6.49 -0.15 22.45
N HIS A 275 7.61 0.18 21.80
CA HIS A 275 8.23 -0.72 20.83
C HIS A 275 8.92 -1.90 21.52
N THR A 276 9.56 -1.70 22.65
CA THR A 276 10.12 -2.80 23.46
C THR A 276 9.01 -3.71 23.96
N MET A 277 7.89 -3.17 24.48
CA MET A 277 6.74 -3.97 24.88
C MET A 277 6.16 -4.77 23.73
N ALA A 278 6.00 -4.14 22.55
CA ALA A 278 5.52 -4.84 21.35
C ALA A 278 6.48 -5.96 20.93
N ALA A 279 7.79 -5.72 20.96
CA ALA A 279 8.81 -6.73 20.66
C ALA A 279 8.75 -7.91 21.68
N LEU A 280 8.65 -7.61 22.97
CA LEU A 280 8.52 -8.64 24.02
C LEU A 280 7.24 -9.45 23.85
N LEU A 281 6.12 -8.83 23.50
CA LEU A 281 4.86 -9.53 23.22
C LEU A 281 5.00 -10.44 22.00
N VAL A 282 5.55 -9.93 20.89
CA VAL A 282 5.69 -10.68 19.65
C VAL A 282 6.66 -11.86 19.79
N LEU A 283 7.77 -11.69 20.52
CA LEU A 283 8.77 -12.74 20.75
C LEU A 283 8.38 -13.69 21.87
N GLY A 284 7.65 -13.20 22.87
CA GLY A 284 7.24 -14.00 24.04
C GLY A 284 5.97 -14.82 23.84
N LEU A 285 5.04 -14.35 22.99
CA LEU A 285 3.76 -15.01 22.75
C LEU A 285 3.90 -16.49 22.30
N PRO A 286 4.80 -16.81 21.34
CA PRO A 286 5.02 -18.20 20.92
C PRO A 286 5.47 -19.11 22.09
N ILE A 287 6.28 -18.57 23.00
CA ILE A 287 6.85 -19.31 24.11
C ILE A 287 5.77 -19.61 25.16
N VAL A 288 4.88 -18.66 25.45
CA VAL A 288 3.90 -18.78 26.55
C VAL A 288 2.58 -19.40 26.10
N ALA A 289 2.11 -19.05 24.89
CA ALA A 289 0.78 -19.42 24.40
C ALA A 289 0.80 -20.38 23.20
N GLY A 290 1.98 -20.85 22.75
CA GLY A 290 2.08 -21.73 21.57
C GLY A 290 1.69 -21.05 20.26
N GLY A 291 1.81 -19.74 20.20
CA GLY A 291 1.52 -18.95 19.00
C GLY A 291 2.58 -19.09 17.90
N PRO A 292 2.39 -18.47 16.75
CA PRO A 292 3.34 -18.52 15.65
C PRO A 292 4.65 -17.80 15.99
N ASP A 293 5.78 -18.42 15.71
CA ASP A 293 7.10 -17.79 15.83
C ASP A 293 7.31 -16.78 14.70
N ILE A 294 7.30 -15.49 15.03
CA ILE A 294 7.44 -14.42 14.05
C ILE A 294 8.81 -14.42 13.36
N LEU A 295 9.89 -14.81 14.06
CA LEU A 295 11.21 -14.89 13.45
C LEU A 295 11.24 -16.01 12.41
N MET A 296 10.64 -17.14 12.73
CA MET A 296 10.48 -18.24 11.79
C MET A 296 9.63 -17.83 10.56
N LEU A 297 8.54 -17.10 10.79
CA LEU A 297 7.68 -16.62 9.69
C LEU A 297 8.40 -15.67 8.74
N ILE A 298 9.15 -14.70 9.27
CA ILE A 298 9.92 -13.77 8.44
C ILE A 298 11.03 -14.53 7.71
N THR A 299 11.70 -15.45 8.38
CA THR A 299 12.71 -16.33 7.77
C THR A 299 12.13 -17.16 6.64
N GLN A 300 10.96 -17.78 6.85
CA GLN A 300 10.27 -18.53 5.80
C GLN A 300 9.90 -17.65 4.62
N LYS A 301 9.39 -16.43 4.88
CA LYS A 301 9.07 -15.47 3.83
C LYS A 301 10.30 -15.09 2.99
N GLN A 302 11.46 -14.92 3.62
CA GLN A 302 12.71 -14.70 2.88
C GLN A 302 13.08 -15.91 2.03
N ARG A 303 13.00 -17.13 2.58
CA ARG A 303 13.27 -18.37 1.85
C ARG A 303 12.38 -18.55 0.63
N ASP A 304 11.08 -18.24 0.78
CA ASP A 304 10.13 -18.29 -0.34
C ASP A 304 10.54 -17.31 -1.45
N MET A 305 10.98 -16.11 -1.10
CA MET A 305 11.44 -15.12 -2.06
C MET A 305 12.79 -15.50 -2.73
N LEU A 306 13.70 -16.11 -1.98
CA LEU A 306 14.95 -16.66 -2.54
C LEU A 306 14.63 -17.84 -3.46
N GLY A 307 13.66 -18.68 -3.13
CA GLY A 307 13.15 -19.74 -4.00
C GLY A 307 12.58 -19.20 -5.31
N VAL A 308 11.85 -18.08 -5.28
CA VAL A 308 11.41 -17.41 -6.51
C VAL A 308 12.61 -16.98 -7.36
N VAL A 309 13.65 -16.38 -6.75
CA VAL A 309 14.86 -15.98 -7.49
C VAL A 309 15.49 -17.17 -8.21
N SER A 310 15.64 -18.32 -7.53
CA SER A 310 16.27 -19.51 -8.10
C SER A 310 15.44 -20.19 -9.20
N LEU A 311 14.10 -20.06 -9.15
CA LEU A 311 13.20 -20.73 -10.09
C LEU A 311 12.84 -19.89 -11.32
N THR A 312 12.80 -18.55 -11.18
CA THR A 312 12.29 -17.65 -12.22
C THR A 312 13.38 -16.80 -12.88
N ASP A 313 14.60 -16.82 -12.32
CA ASP A 313 15.72 -15.98 -12.77
C ASP A 313 15.26 -14.53 -13.08
N PRO A 314 14.78 -13.77 -12.07
CA PRO A 314 14.26 -12.44 -12.30
C PRO A 314 15.38 -11.53 -12.80
N GLY A 315 15.13 -10.74 -13.85
CA GLY A 315 16.11 -9.87 -14.50
C GLY A 315 16.82 -8.85 -13.58
N SER A 316 16.39 -8.72 -12.30
CA SER A 316 17.06 -7.92 -11.30
C SER A 316 16.78 -8.42 -9.88
N TYR A 317 17.83 -8.80 -9.17
CA TYR A 317 17.77 -9.16 -7.75
C TYR A 317 19.03 -8.70 -7.02
N ILE A 318 18.94 -8.58 -5.71
CA ILE A 318 20.05 -8.22 -4.83
C ILE A 318 20.40 -9.42 -4.00
N THR A 319 21.69 -9.76 -3.93
CA THR A 319 22.16 -10.88 -3.12
C THR A 319 21.81 -10.66 -1.65
N ALA A 320 21.03 -11.55 -1.07
CA ALA A 320 20.64 -11.52 0.32
C ALA A 320 21.19 -12.74 1.05
N THR A 321 21.75 -12.52 2.23
CA THR A 321 22.21 -13.61 3.11
C THR A 321 20.99 -14.28 3.74
N PRO A 322 20.90 -15.62 3.72
CA PRO A 322 19.81 -16.34 4.39
C PRO A 322 19.72 -15.99 5.89
N LEU A 323 18.51 -15.68 6.34
CA LEU A 323 18.23 -15.45 7.77
C LEU A 323 18.14 -16.77 8.52
N ALA A 324 18.69 -16.80 9.73
CA ALA A 324 18.33 -17.79 10.73
C ALA A 324 17.20 -17.24 11.64
N PRO A 325 16.28 -18.09 12.18
CA PRO A 325 15.19 -17.64 13.03
C PRO A 325 15.68 -17.30 14.45
N THR A 326 16.69 -16.44 14.56
CA THR A 326 17.30 -15.98 15.80
C THR A 326 17.42 -14.46 15.82
N LEU A 327 17.15 -13.84 16.96
CA LEU A 327 17.26 -12.39 17.12
C LEU A 327 18.64 -11.86 16.70
N PHE A 328 19.71 -12.62 16.98
CA PHE A 328 21.07 -12.28 16.61
C PHE A 328 21.23 -12.14 15.07
N SER A 329 20.71 -13.11 14.30
CA SER A 329 20.77 -13.05 12.84
C SER A 329 20.02 -11.83 12.27
N PHE A 330 18.86 -11.49 12.83
CA PHE A 330 18.08 -10.31 12.42
C PHE A 330 18.82 -9.01 12.75
N LEU A 331 19.41 -8.87 13.92
CA LEU A 331 20.19 -7.68 14.32
C LEU A 331 21.45 -7.55 13.47
N GLN A 332 22.17 -8.63 13.22
CA GLN A 332 23.36 -8.63 12.38
C GLN A 332 23.07 -8.18 10.95
N GLN A 333 21.91 -8.58 10.41
CA GLN A 333 21.51 -8.23 9.04
C GLN A 333 20.68 -6.94 8.95
N ALA A 334 20.34 -6.29 10.07
CA ALA A 334 19.55 -5.06 10.07
C ALA A 334 20.17 -3.92 9.25
N PRO A 335 21.51 -3.64 9.33
CA PRO A 335 22.13 -2.61 8.49
C PRO A 335 21.97 -2.90 6.99
N HIS A 336 22.17 -4.16 6.57
CA HIS A 336 21.97 -4.56 5.19
C HIS A 336 20.51 -4.44 4.75
N ALA A 337 19.56 -4.82 5.59
CA ALA A 337 18.12 -4.67 5.32
C ALA A 337 17.71 -3.21 5.13
N LEU A 338 18.22 -2.30 5.95
CA LEU A 338 18.01 -0.85 5.78
C LEU A 338 18.66 -0.33 4.50
N TYR A 339 19.88 -0.77 4.19
CA TYR A 339 20.52 -0.47 2.91
C TYR A 339 19.64 -0.91 1.73
N MET A 340 19.16 -2.14 1.74
CA MET A 340 18.26 -2.68 0.73
C MET A 340 17.03 -1.81 0.51
N THR A 341 16.39 -1.39 1.59
CA THR A 341 15.12 -0.64 1.50
C THR A 341 15.32 0.82 1.16
N PHE A 342 16.34 1.48 1.75
CA PHE A 342 16.48 2.94 1.66
C PHE A 342 17.57 3.40 0.71
N LEU A 343 18.52 2.54 0.32
CA LEU A 343 19.67 2.90 -0.50
C LEU A 343 19.82 2.07 -1.78
N SER A 344 18.94 1.10 -2.03
CA SER A 344 18.97 0.25 -3.22
C SER A 344 17.62 0.30 -3.98
N PRO A 345 17.61 0.10 -5.32
CA PRO A 345 18.78 -0.08 -6.18
C PRO A 345 19.38 1.26 -6.58
N PHE A 346 20.70 1.42 -6.43
CA PHE A 346 21.40 2.38 -7.26
C PHE A 346 21.52 1.82 -8.69
N ALA A 347 21.63 2.71 -9.68
CA ALA A 347 21.74 2.36 -11.08
C ALA A 347 23.04 1.57 -11.36
N THR A 348 23.08 0.29 -10.98
CA THR A 348 24.20 -0.61 -11.24
C THR A 348 23.70 -1.77 -12.08
N GLY A 349 24.18 -1.88 -13.31
CA GLY A 349 23.84 -2.97 -14.25
C GLY A 349 22.71 -2.62 -15.23
N ASP A 350 22.32 -3.58 -16.06
CA ASP A 350 21.26 -3.48 -17.07
C ASP A 350 19.86 -3.39 -16.43
N LEU A 351 19.59 -2.25 -15.83
CA LEU A 351 18.24 -1.89 -15.39
C LEU A 351 17.46 -1.51 -16.65
N GLY A 352 16.58 -2.36 -17.15
CA GLY A 352 15.63 -1.96 -18.18
C GLY A 352 14.87 -0.69 -17.82
N GLY A 353 14.14 -0.05 -18.74
CA GLY A 353 13.55 1.27 -18.57
C GLY A 353 12.73 1.46 -17.26
N LEU A 354 12.02 0.43 -16.79
CA LEU A 354 11.30 0.46 -15.50
C LEU A 354 12.26 0.44 -14.30
N GLY A 355 13.37 -0.28 -14.40
CA GLY A 355 14.42 -0.29 -13.37
C GLY A 355 15.08 1.08 -13.23
N LEU A 356 15.36 1.76 -14.35
CA LEU A 356 15.90 3.12 -14.35
C LEU A 356 14.96 4.12 -13.68
N LEU A 357 13.65 4.06 -13.99
CA LEU A 357 12.64 4.90 -13.34
C LEU A 357 12.62 4.68 -11.81
N SER A 358 12.72 3.43 -11.39
CA SER A 358 12.80 3.07 -9.98
C SER A 358 14.08 3.59 -9.32
N ALA A 359 15.23 3.50 -9.99
CA ALA A 359 16.50 4.03 -9.49
C ALA A 359 16.47 5.57 -9.36
N LEU A 360 15.87 6.27 -10.32
CA LEU A 360 15.67 7.72 -10.27
C LEU A 360 14.77 8.13 -9.10
N GLU A 361 13.64 7.44 -8.90
CA GLU A 361 12.78 7.67 -7.73
C GLU A 361 13.57 7.50 -6.43
N HIS A 362 14.39 6.47 -6.38
CA HIS A 362 15.21 6.17 -5.22
C HIS A 362 16.27 7.25 -4.95
N MET A 363 16.94 7.73 -6.00
CA MET A 363 17.86 8.87 -5.88
C MET A 363 17.16 10.11 -5.31
N VAL A 364 15.96 10.42 -5.78
CA VAL A 364 15.16 11.52 -5.22
C VAL A 364 14.89 11.31 -3.74
N MET A 365 14.48 10.09 -3.35
CA MET A 365 14.25 9.74 -1.94
C MET A 365 15.50 9.96 -1.10
N VAL A 366 16.66 9.48 -1.53
CA VAL A 366 17.93 9.65 -0.81
C VAL A 366 18.33 11.13 -0.71
N VAL A 367 18.20 11.90 -1.80
CA VAL A 367 18.56 13.33 -1.84
C VAL A 367 17.63 14.20 -0.98
N LEU A 368 16.36 13.85 -0.90
CA LEU A 368 15.40 14.62 -0.10
C LEU A 368 15.71 14.60 1.41
N LEU A 369 16.36 13.55 1.93
CA LEU A 369 16.70 13.46 3.34
C LEU A 369 17.73 14.54 3.77
N PRO A 370 18.93 14.65 3.17
CA PRO A 370 19.87 15.72 3.49
C PRO A 370 19.30 17.12 3.15
N VAL A 371 18.50 17.25 2.09
CA VAL A 371 17.83 18.52 1.76
C VAL A 371 16.90 18.96 2.88
N ALA A 372 16.09 18.05 3.43
CA ALA A 372 15.20 18.34 4.55
C ALA A 372 16.01 18.67 5.83
N ALA A 373 17.11 17.97 6.07
CA ALA A 373 18.01 18.22 7.21
C ALA A 373 18.69 19.59 7.12
N LEU A 374 19.25 19.95 5.95
CA LEU A 374 19.90 21.25 5.73
C LEU A 374 18.90 22.42 5.80
N ARG A 375 17.64 22.17 5.46
CA ARG A 375 16.55 23.15 5.52
C ARG A 375 15.66 22.95 6.74
N ALA A 376 16.17 22.33 7.79
CA ALA A 376 15.38 22.03 8.99
C ALA A 376 14.90 23.30 9.68
N ARG A 377 13.68 23.18 10.26
CA ARG A 377 13.17 24.17 11.21
C ARG A 377 13.87 24.01 12.57
N PRO A 378 13.84 25.03 13.43
CA PRO A 378 14.34 24.90 14.79
C PRO A 378 13.70 23.70 15.49
N TRP A 379 14.49 22.92 16.22
CA TRP A 379 14.07 21.66 16.84
C TRP A 379 12.83 21.83 17.74
N ALA A 380 12.74 22.95 18.46
CA ALA A 380 11.59 23.27 19.30
C ALA A 380 10.25 23.44 18.56
N ARG A 381 10.27 23.59 17.24
CA ARG A 381 9.07 23.72 16.40
C ARG A 381 8.66 22.40 15.72
N ILE A 382 9.42 21.32 15.92
CA ILE A 382 9.12 20.02 15.39
C ILE A 382 8.15 19.31 16.32
N ASP A 383 7.04 18.79 15.78
CA ASP A 383 6.17 17.85 16.51
C ASP A 383 6.89 16.51 16.65
N LEU A 384 7.75 16.42 17.70
CA LEU A 384 8.61 15.27 17.90
C LEU A 384 7.85 13.96 18.07
N PRO A 385 6.74 13.86 18.82
CA PRO A 385 5.94 12.62 18.87
C PRO A 385 5.45 12.17 17.50
N LEU A 386 5.01 13.09 16.66
CA LEU A 386 4.52 12.78 15.32
C LEU A 386 5.67 12.35 14.40
N LEU A 387 6.81 13.05 14.47
CA LEU A 387 8.02 12.67 13.72
C LEU A 387 8.50 11.27 14.11
N LEU A 388 8.56 10.96 15.41
CA LEU A 388 8.96 9.63 15.91
C LEU A 388 8.01 8.54 15.41
N TYR A 389 6.71 8.81 15.33
CA TYR A 389 5.74 7.88 14.74
C TYR A 389 6.08 7.54 13.29
N PHE A 390 6.31 8.54 12.45
CA PHE A 390 6.65 8.30 11.05
C PHE A 390 8.00 7.62 10.86
N VAL A 391 9.01 8.06 11.61
CA VAL A 391 10.35 7.47 11.55
C VAL A 391 10.33 6.02 12.02
N SER A 392 9.69 5.70 13.16
CA SER A 392 9.60 4.34 13.65
C SER A 392 8.89 3.40 12.68
N PHE A 393 7.75 3.85 12.10
CA PHE A 393 7.06 3.08 11.07
C PHE A 393 7.95 2.81 9.85
N CYS A 394 8.61 3.85 9.32
CA CYS A 394 9.52 3.71 8.19
C CYS A 394 10.66 2.73 8.48
N LEU A 395 11.24 2.80 9.69
CA LEU A 395 12.33 1.90 10.10
C LEU A 395 11.85 0.44 10.21
N PHE A 396 10.75 0.18 10.90
CA PHE A 396 10.28 -1.20 11.11
C PHE A 396 9.77 -1.83 9.81
N LEU A 397 8.99 -1.09 9.02
CA LEU A 397 8.56 -1.59 7.72
C LEU A 397 9.75 -1.74 6.77
N GLY A 398 10.71 -0.80 6.81
CA GLY A 398 11.94 -0.87 6.01
C GLY A 398 12.81 -2.08 6.35
N LEU A 399 12.99 -2.39 7.64
CA LEU A 399 13.67 -3.61 8.08
C LEU A 399 12.97 -4.85 7.57
N LEU A 400 11.67 -4.94 7.75
CA LEU A 400 10.88 -6.10 7.33
C LEU A 400 10.99 -6.35 5.82
N ILE A 401 10.87 -5.30 5.01
CA ILE A 401 11.00 -5.38 3.55
C ILE A 401 12.43 -5.81 3.17
N GLY A 402 13.44 -5.19 3.75
CA GLY A 402 14.83 -5.48 3.43
C GLY A 402 15.27 -6.88 3.85
N TRP A 403 14.74 -7.41 4.96
CA TRP A 403 14.99 -8.80 5.36
C TRP A 403 14.36 -9.81 4.42
N THR A 404 13.20 -9.51 3.82
CA THR A 404 12.38 -10.53 3.15
C THR A 404 12.39 -10.44 1.63
N THR A 405 12.87 -9.34 1.03
CA THR A 405 12.57 -9.05 -0.39
C THR A 405 13.83 -8.76 -1.21
N PRO A 406 14.49 -9.80 -1.77
CA PRO A 406 15.68 -9.65 -2.60
C PRO A 406 15.39 -9.20 -4.03
N VAL A 407 14.18 -9.43 -4.57
CA VAL A 407 13.78 -9.08 -5.93
C VAL A 407 13.49 -7.59 -6.04
N VAL A 408 14.19 -6.85 -6.92
CA VAL A 408 14.11 -5.38 -7.03
C VAL A 408 12.69 -4.90 -7.32
N GLY A 409 11.99 -5.51 -8.28
CA GLY A 409 10.60 -5.14 -8.59
C GLY A 409 9.63 -5.31 -7.42
N ALA A 410 9.80 -6.38 -6.64
CA ALA A 410 9.03 -6.62 -5.42
C ALA A 410 9.41 -5.63 -4.30
N LEU A 411 10.70 -5.33 -4.15
CA LEU A 411 11.21 -4.35 -3.19
C LEU A 411 10.57 -2.97 -3.40
N VAL A 412 10.56 -2.49 -4.64
CA VAL A 412 9.94 -1.20 -5.02
C VAL A 412 8.45 -1.20 -4.71
N ARG A 413 7.76 -2.29 -5.02
CA ARG A 413 6.32 -2.44 -4.76
C ARG A 413 5.99 -2.50 -3.27
N TYR A 414 6.78 -3.25 -2.49
CA TYR A 414 6.53 -3.38 -1.04
C TYR A 414 6.86 -2.11 -0.26
N ARG A 415 7.72 -1.25 -0.80
CA ARG A 415 8.06 0.05 -0.25
C ARG A 415 6.96 1.12 -0.41
N VAL A 416 6.02 0.91 -1.32
CA VAL A 416 4.93 1.85 -1.62
C VAL A 416 4.17 2.36 -0.38
N PRO A 417 3.78 1.54 0.62
CA PRO A 417 3.12 2.03 1.83
C PRO A 417 3.99 2.91 2.73
N LEU A 418 5.32 2.83 2.61
CA LEU A 418 6.27 3.62 3.40
C LEU A 418 6.36 5.07 2.90
N LEU A 419 6.24 5.30 1.59
CA LEU A 419 6.50 6.60 0.95
C LEU A 419 5.65 7.77 1.49
N PRO A 420 4.34 7.62 1.78
CA PRO A 420 3.55 8.66 2.43
C PRO A 420 4.15 9.12 3.77
N PHE A 421 4.55 8.17 4.60
CA PHE A 421 5.11 8.42 5.94
C PHE A 421 6.48 9.07 5.85
N TYR A 422 7.31 8.58 4.94
CA TYR A 422 8.60 9.17 4.64
C TYR A 422 8.47 10.64 4.22
N THR A 423 7.56 10.93 3.28
CA THR A 423 7.28 12.30 2.83
C THR A 423 6.85 13.19 4.00
N ILE A 424 5.89 12.73 4.82
CA ILE A 424 5.38 13.53 5.93
C ILE A 424 6.47 13.76 6.98
N ALA A 425 7.32 12.77 7.27
CA ALA A 425 8.48 12.94 8.15
C ALA A 425 9.42 14.04 7.65
N LEU A 426 9.75 14.05 6.35
CA LEU A 426 10.57 15.10 5.74
C LEU A 426 9.92 16.49 5.85
N LEU A 427 8.62 16.58 5.59
CA LEU A 427 7.89 17.85 5.68
C LEU A 427 7.77 18.37 7.13
N LEU A 428 7.73 17.48 8.12
CA LEU A 428 7.78 17.87 9.53
C LEU A 428 9.14 18.44 9.94
N ILE A 429 10.21 17.97 9.33
CA ILE A 429 11.57 18.48 9.58
C ILE A 429 11.78 19.80 8.84
N ALA A 430 11.36 19.92 7.59
CA ALA A 430 11.65 21.05 6.72
C ALA A 430 11.00 22.36 7.22
N ASP A 431 11.73 23.49 7.12
CA ASP A 431 11.21 24.82 7.35
C ASP A 431 10.55 25.35 6.08
N PRO A 432 9.24 25.64 6.10
CA PRO A 432 8.54 26.15 4.91
C PRO A 432 9.23 27.40 4.32
N ARG A 433 9.80 28.27 5.16
CA ARG A 433 10.47 29.51 4.73
C ARG A 433 11.71 29.29 3.90
N LYS A 434 12.33 28.12 4.01
CA LYS A 434 13.54 27.71 3.30
C LYS A 434 13.24 26.87 2.05
N LEU A 435 11.97 26.53 1.82
CA LEU A 435 11.55 25.76 0.65
C LEU A 435 11.28 26.66 -0.57
N PRO A 436 11.44 26.14 -1.80
CA PRO A 436 11.12 26.91 -3.01
C PRO A 436 9.63 27.25 -3.07
N SER A 437 9.30 28.40 -3.66
CA SER A 437 7.95 28.94 -3.72
C SER A 437 6.90 28.00 -4.35
N TRP A 438 7.30 27.10 -5.24
CA TRP A 438 6.40 26.11 -5.82
C TRP A 438 5.91 25.06 -4.83
N ALA A 439 6.68 24.79 -3.75
CA ALA A 439 6.35 23.82 -2.71
C ALA A 439 5.35 24.36 -1.68
N ILE A 440 5.19 25.69 -1.63
CA ILE A 440 4.44 26.42 -0.61
C ILE A 440 3.18 27.02 -1.22
N LEU A 441 2.12 27.19 -0.45
CA LEU A 441 0.98 28.02 -0.84
C LEU A 441 1.46 29.47 -0.95
N SER A 442 1.32 30.06 -2.13
CA SER A 442 1.25 31.50 -2.25
C SER A 442 -0.03 31.94 -1.53
N THR A 443 0.12 32.46 -0.32
CA THR A 443 -0.94 33.26 0.32
C THR A 443 -1.10 34.55 -0.48
N ARG A 444 -1.87 34.52 -1.55
CA ARG A 444 -2.51 35.67 -2.20
C ARG A 444 -3.97 35.40 -2.33
#